data_31d5e17cda18564daaf14f5418cdddf7
#
_entry.id   31d5e17cda18564daaf14f5418cdddf7
#
_cell.length_a   1.000
_cell.length_b   1.000
_cell.length_c   1.000
_cell.angle_alpha   90.00
_cell.angle_beta   90.00
_cell.angle_gamma   90.00
#
_symmetry.space_group_name_H-M   'P 1'
#
loop_
_entity.id
_entity.type
_entity.pdbx_description
1 polymer ?
#
loop_
_entity_poly.entity_id
_entity_poly.type
_entity_poly.pdbx_seq_one_letter_code
_entity_poly.pdbx_strand_id
1 'polypeptide(L)'
;RQMCIRDRYIEKVGKGVLGKNCERFENFPILIKLIDAKDNLSVQVHPDNEYAMRVEGEYGKTEMWYVVDCDEGATLLYGFKHEISKDEFARRIADNTLLEVTNAVPVKKGDVFFIKSGTLHAIGKGILIAEIQQNSNTTYRIYDYGRVGKDGKPRELHVDKALDVTKLAPAEQYPETPVEKKDGYDIKLLSKCEYFTTYRVNVETKAELEADENSFNSILVLEGEPVISGSETVSAKKGESIFVSAGTGKYTVEGKCTFVLTKID
;
A
#
# COMPACT_ATOMS: atom_id res chain seq x y z
N ARG A 1 -10.66 21.28 2.26
CA ARG A 1 -10.33 19.85 2.42
C ARG A 1 -10.54 19.49 3.87
N GLN A 2 -11.44 18.58 4.18
CA GLN A 2 -11.65 18.16 5.57
C GLN A 2 -10.41 17.35 6.00
N MET A 3 -9.68 17.87 6.98
CA MET A 3 -8.48 17.24 7.52
C MET A 3 -8.85 15.95 8.26
N CYS A 4 -8.09 14.87 8.09
CA CYS A 4 -8.38 13.63 8.78
C CYS A 4 -8.14 13.74 10.30
N ILE A 5 -8.74 12.84 11.06
CA ILE A 5 -8.66 12.88 12.55
C ILE A 5 -7.21 12.82 13.01
N ARG A 6 -6.40 11.94 12.40
CA ARG A 6 -4.97 11.82 12.69
C ARG A 6 -4.21 13.12 12.47
N ASP A 7 -4.42 13.80 11.35
CA ASP A 7 -3.68 15.04 11.03
C ASP A 7 -4.03 16.15 12.01
N ARG A 8 -5.30 16.27 12.40
CA ARG A 8 -5.74 17.19 13.46
C ARG A 8 -5.13 16.85 14.82
N TYR A 9 -4.99 15.55 15.13
CA TYR A 9 -4.33 15.11 16.35
C TYR A 9 -2.85 15.52 16.35
N ILE A 10 -2.12 15.25 15.26
CA ILE A 10 -0.71 15.61 15.11
C ILE A 10 -0.50 17.12 15.20
N GLU A 11 -1.37 17.93 14.58
CA GLU A 11 -1.30 19.39 14.71
C GLU A 11 -1.49 19.86 16.17
N LYS A 12 -2.39 19.21 16.90
CA LYS A 12 -2.69 19.58 18.30
C LYS A 12 -1.58 19.20 19.26
N VAL A 13 -0.98 18.03 19.11
CA VAL A 13 -0.03 17.45 20.08
C VAL A 13 1.43 17.54 19.65
N GLY A 14 1.68 17.85 18.37
CA GLY A 14 3.02 17.94 17.79
C GLY A 14 3.50 16.66 17.10
N LYS A 15 4.51 16.80 16.24
CA LYS A 15 5.07 15.68 15.45
C LYS A 15 5.78 14.59 16.28
N GLY A 16 6.11 14.85 17.54
CA GLY A 16 6.76 13.87 18.42
C GLY A 16 5.99 12.56 18.56
N VAL A 17 4.66 12.59 18.40
CA VAL A 17 3.81 11.38 18.43
C VAL A 17 4.05 10.43 17.26
N LEU A 18 4.81 10.84 16.26
CA LEU A 18 5.20 10.00 15.12
C LEU A 18 6.44 9.14 15.42
N GLY A 19 7.27 9.57 16.35
CA GLY A 19 8.52 8.91 16.74
C GLY A 19 9.74 9.39 15.95
N LYS A 20 10.92 9.05 16.45
CA LYS A 20 12.22 9.51 15.94
C LYS A 20 12.46 9.13 14.48
N ASN A 21 12.03 7.94 14.06
CA ASN A 21 12.20 7.47 12.68
C ASN A 21 11.42 8.32 11.67
N CYS A 22 10.43 9.09 12.14
CA CYS A 22 9.62 9.94 11.29
C CYS A 22 10.18 11.38 11.14
N GLU A 23 11.23 11.76 11.88
CA GLU A 23 11.83 13.10 11.82
C GLU A 23 12.39 13.45 10.43
N ARG A 24 12.78 12.42 9.66
CA ARG A 24 13.25 12.56 8.28
C ARG A 24 12.17 12.92 7.26
N PHE A 25 10.87 12.88 7.65
CA PHE A 25 9.76 13.16 6.77
C PHE A 25 9.14 14.53 7.10
N GLU A 26 8.94 15.34 6.07
CA GLU A 26 8.27 16.63 6.22
C GLU A 26 6.79 16.47 6.60
N ASN A 27 6.12 15.52 5.95
CA ASN A 27 4.71 15.20 6.15
C ASN A 27 4.56 13.79 6.76
N PHE A 28 3.32 13.45 7.19
CA PHE A 28 3.02 12.08 7.63
C PHE A 28 3.43 11.08 6.55
N PRO A 29 4.25 10.04 6.89
CA PRO A 29 5.01 9.31 5.87
C PRO A 29 4.20 8.36 4.99
N ILE A 30 3.04 7.88 5.46
CA ILE A 30 2.26 6.84 4.78
C ILE A 30 0.82 7.26 4.48
N LEU A 31 0.27 6.64 3.45
CA LEU A 31 -1.15 6.67 3.14
C LEU A 31 -1.67 5.23 3.04
N ILE A 32 -2.79 4.96 3.71
CA ILE A 32 -3.44 3.64 3.73
C ILE A 32 -4.79 3.78 3.05
N LYS A 33 -5.10 2.86 2.13
CA LYS A 33 -6.37 2.81 1.41
C LYS A 33 -6.94 1.40 1.41
N LEU A 34 -8.26 1.31 1.47
CA LEU A 34 -9.00 0.11 1.06
C LEU A 34 -9.55 0.38 -0.35
N ILE A 35 -9.16 -0.43 -1.31
CA ILE A 35 -9.56 -0.29 -2.72
C ILE A 35 -10.39 -1.51 -3.11
N ASP A 36 -11.68 -1.26 -3.39
CA ASP A 36 -12.62 -2.25 -3.90
C ASP A 36 -12.78 -2.03 -5.42
N ALA A 37 -12.14 -2.88 -6.21
CA ALA A 37 -12.06 -2.76 -7.66
C ALA A 37 -13.27 -3.43 -8.34
N LYS A 38 -14.35 -2.69 -8.57
CA LYS A 38 -15.52 -3.16 -9.33
C LYS A 38 -15.24 -3.42 -10.80
N ASP A 39 -14.21 -2.77 -11.34
CA ASP A 39 -13.69 -2.94 -12.70
C ASP A 39 -12.16 -2.91 -12.67
N ASN A 40 -11.52 -3.35 -13.77
CA ASN A 40 -10.08 -3.24 -13.91
C ASN A 40 -9.65 -1.78 -13.74
N LEU A 41 -8.70 -1.52 -12.83
CA LEU A 41 -8.13 -0.19 -12.69
C LEU A 41 -7.11 0.07 -13.79
N SER A 42 -6.81 1.35 -14.05
CA SER A 42 -5.82 1.71 -15.08
C SER A 42 -4.47 1.08 -14.83
N VAL A 43 -3.79 0.70 -15.91
CA VAL A 43 -2.39 0.29 -15.85
C VAL A 43 -1.55 1.54 -15.56
N GLN A 44 -0.67 1.44 -14.59
CA GLN A 44 0.09 2.57 -14.06
C GLN A 44 1.48 2.19 -13.56
N VAL A 45 2.30 3.20 -13.40
CA VAL A 45 3.61 3.12 -12.77
C VAL A 45 3.82 4.34 -11.86
N HIS A 46 4.64 4.18 -10.84
CA HIS A 46 5.02 5.26 -9.93
C HIS A 46 6.51 5.54 -10.01
N PRO A 47 6.92 6.83 -9.98
CA PRO A 47 8.33 7.20 -9.92
C PRO A 47 8.93 6.94 -8.53
N ASP A 48 10.25 6.90 -8.45
CA ASP A 48 10.98 7.03 -7.19
C ASP A 48 11.01 8.48 -6.69
N ASN A 49 11.61 8.69 -5.51
CA ASN A 49 11.70 10.03 -4.92
C ASN A 49 12.55 10.99 -5.76
N GLU A 50 13.64 10.51 -6.36
CA GLU A 50 14.55 11.38 -7.13
C GLU A 50 13.83 11.97 -8.35
N TYR A 51 13.17 11.12 -9.12
CA TYR A 51 12.40 11.56 -10.29
C TYR A 51 11.20 12.43 -9.88
N ALA A 52 10.42 11.99 -8.91
CA ALA A 52 9.20 12.67 -8.49
C ALA A 52 9.48 14.06 -7.91
N MET A 53 10.48 14.20 -7.05
CA MET A 53 10.86 15.51 -6.49
C MET A 53 11.32 16.48 -7.58
N ARG A 54 12.07 16.01 -8.57
CA ARG A 54 12.57 16.84 -9.68
C ARG A 54 11.47 17.26 -10.65
N VAL A 55 10.50 16.36 -10.95
CA VAL A 55 9.51 16.57 -12.02
C VAL A 55 8.18 17.09 -11.49
N GLU A 56 7.75 16.61 -10.32
CA GLU A 56 6.44 16.92 -9.73
C GLU A 56 6.52 17.79 -8.47
N GLY A 57 7.69 17.88 -7.82
CA GLY A 57 7.84 18.52 -6.52
C GLY A 57 7.18 17.74 -5.37
N GLU A 58 6.95 16.44 -5.56
CA GLU A 58 6.32 15.54 -4.59
C GLU A 58 7.18 14.28 -4.38
N TYR A 59 6.88 13.51 -3.34
CA TYR A 59 7.52 12.23 -3.12
C TYR A 59 7.15 11.21 -4.20
N GLY A 60 8.04 10.26 -4.45
CA GLY A 60 7.77 9.05 -5.21
C GLY A 60 6.76 8.15 -4.51
N LYS A 61 6.46 7.00 -5.12
CA LYS A 61 5.46 6.11 -4.57
C LYS A 61 5.92 4.65 -4.65
N THR A 62 6.31 4.13 -3.50
CA THR A 62 6.47 2.70 -3.24
C THR A 62 5.29 2.26 -2.38
N GLU A 63 4.75 1.09 -2.67
CA GLU A 63 3.55 0.59 -2.01
C GLU A 63 3.59 -0.92 -1.80
N MET A 64 2.74 -1.39 -0.88
CA MET A 64 2.46 -2.78 -0.65
C MET A 64 0.95 -3.00 -0.72
N TRP A 65 0.54 -4.07 -1.39
CA TRP A 65 -0.84 -4.53 -1.46
C TRP A 65 -1.01 -5.82 -0.67
N TYR A 66 -2.02 -5.84 0.17
CA TYR A 66 -2.52 -7.05 0.80
C TYR A 66 -3.90 -7.37 0.22
N VAL A 67 -4.09 -8.54 -0.37
CA VAL A 67 -5.39 -8.97 -0.90
C VAL A 67 -6.29 -9.33 0.27
N VAL A 68 -7.25 -8.46 0.56
CA VAL A 68 -8.22 -8.64 1.66
C VAL A 68 -9.30 -9.64 1.27
N ASP A 69 -9.75 -9.56 0.00
CA ASP A 69 -10.73 -10.47 -0.59
C ASP A 69 -10.65 -10.38 -2.12
N CYS A 70 -11.12 -11.40 -2.83
CA CYS A 70 -11.20 -11.36 -4.28
C CYS A 70 -12.22 -12.37 -4.81
N ASP A 71 -12.76 -12.08 -6.01
CA ASP A 71 -13.59 -13.00 -6.77
C ASP A 71 -12.75 -14.20 -7.26
N GLU A 72 -13.40 -15.34 -7.51
CA GLU A 72 -12.74 -16.51 -8.11
C GLU A 72 -12.19 -16.17 -9.50
N GLY A 73 -10.92 -16.51 -9.74
CA GLY A 73 -10.23 -16.25 -10.99
C GLY A 73 -9.80 -14.79 -11.20
N ALA A 74 -9.93 -13.94 -10.19
CA ALA A 74 -9.43 -12.56 -10.26
C ALA A 74 -7.91 -12.53 -10.50
N THR A 75 -7.46 -11.55 -11.30
CA THR A 75 -6.05 -11.35 -11.64
C THR A 75 -5.68 -9.89 -11.50
N LEU A 76 -4.41 -9.62 -11.19
CA LEU A 76 -3.83 -8.29 -11.26
C LEU A 76 -2.64 -8.28 -12.25
N LEU A 77 -2.24 -7.10 -12.70
CA LEU A 77 -1.05 -6.95 -13.52
C LEU A 77 0.15 -6.59 -12.61
N TYR A 78 1.27 -7.31 -12.78
CA TYR A 78 2.47 -7.13 -11.97
C TYR A 78 3.73 -7.33 -12.80
N GLY A 79 4.29 -6.22 -13.30
CA GLY A 79 5.44 -6.19 -14.19
C GLY A 79 5.17 -6.75 -15.58
N PHE A 80 6.22 -7.12 -16.26
CA PHE A 80 6.20 -7.71 -17.59
C PHE A 80 6.42 -9.24 -17.55
N LYS A 81 6.03 -9.95 -18.62
CA LYS A 81 6.31 -11.38 -18.79
C LYS A 81 7.78 -11.66 -19.04
N HIS A 82 8.47 -10.73 -19.70
CA HIS A 82 9.89 -10.77 -20.06
C HIS A 82 10.41 -9.33 -20.19
N GLU A 83 11.70 -9.18 -20.32
CA GLU A 83 12.31 -7.87 -20.58
C GLU A 83 11.94 -7.39 -21.99
N ILE A 84 11.57 -6.10 -22.11
CA ILE A 84 11.26 -5.43 -23.37
C ILE A 84 12.08 -4.16 -23.52
N SER A 85 12.25 -3.66 -24.75
CA SER A 85 12.92 -2.40 -25.01
C SER A 85 11.98 -1.19 -24.76
N LYS A 86 12.59 0.00 -24.59
CA LYS A 86 11.84 1.26 -24.46
C LYS A 86 11.00 1.54 -25.72
N ASP A 87 11.54 1.22 -26.90
CA ASP A 87 10.83 1.38 -28.17
C ASP A 87 9.65 0.41 -28.30
N GLU A 88 9.82 -0.83 -27.86
CA GLU A 88 8.71 -1.78 -27.81
C GLU A 88 7.63 -1.29 -26.85
N PHE A 89 8.00 -0.83 -25.67
CA PHE A 89 7.05 -0.31 -24.69
C PHE A 89 6.24 0.86 -25.27
N ALA A 90 6.90 1.86 -25.86
CA ALA A 90 6.24 3.00 -26.50
C ALA A 90 5.28 2.56 -27.61
N ARG A 91 5.73 1.66 -28.51
CA ARG A 91 4.90 1.11 -29.58
C ARG A 91 3.68 0.37 -29.04
N ARG A 92 3.85 -0.49 -28.01
CA ARG A 92 2.77 -1.26 -27.38
C ARG A 92 1.69 -0.38 -26.76
N ILE A 93 2.09 0.76 -26.19
CA ILE A 93 1.15 1.76 -25.66
C ILE A 93 0.36 2.37 -26.83
N ALA A 94 1.07 2.82 -27.89
CA ALA A 94 0.44 3.46 -29.05
C ALA A 94 -0.53 2.53 -29.80
N ASP A 95 -0.17 1.26 -29.94
CA ASP A 95 -0.94 0.23 -30.64
C ASP A 95 -2.03 -0.44 -29.77
N ASN A 96 -2.17 -0.05 -28.48
CA ASN A 96 -3.07 -0.68 -27.49
C ASN A 96 -2.81 -2.18 -27.29
N THR A 97 -1.57 -2.64 -27.46
CA THR A 97 -1.16 -4.06 -27.29
C THR A 97 -0.34 -4.31 -26.01
N LEU A 98 -0.27 -3.33 -25.11
CA LEU A 98 0.52 -3.41 -23.89
C LEU A 98 0.21 -4.64 -23.04
N LEU A 99 -1.05 -5.01 -22.94
CA LEU A 99 -1.49 -6.16 -22.13
C LEU A 99 -0.94 -7.50 -22.60
N GLU A 100 -0.50 -7.62 -23.86
CA GLU A 100 0.07 -8.86 -24.40
C GLU A 100 1.43 -9.20 -23.76
N VAL A 101 2.17 -8.20 -23.33
CA VAL A 101 3.51 -8.33 -22.71
C VAL A 101 3.50 -8.14 -21.20
N THR A 102 2.38 -7.70 -20.61
CA THR A 102 2.25 -7.57 -19.14
C THR A 102 1.96 -8.91 -18.48
N ASN A 103 2.45 -9.08 -17.26
CA ASN A 103 2.26 -10.30 -16.48
C ASN A 103 0.95 -10.22 -15.68
N ALA A 104 -0.03 -11.03 -16.04
CA ALA A 104 -1.27 -11.20 -15.29
C ALA A 104 -1.10 -12.31 -14.26
N VAL A 105 -1.23 -11.97 -12.98
CA VAL A 105 -1.03 -12.87 -11.85
C VAL A 105 -2.37 -13.20 -11.21
N PRO A 106 -2.78 -14.47 -11.14
CA PRO A 106 -3.94 -14.88 -10.34
C PRO A 106 -3.73 -14.55 -8.86
N VAL A 107 -4.80 -14.14 -8.19
CA VAL A 107 -4.73 -13.75 -6.78
C VAL A 107 -5.71 -14.52 -5.92
N LYS A 108 -5.37 -14.62 -4.65
CA LYS A 108 -6.24 -15.14 -3.59
C LYS A 108 -6.12 -14.28 -2.34
N LYS A 109 -7.11 -14.35 -1.48
CA LYS A 109 -7.09 -13.71 -0.15
C LYS A 109 -5.80 -14.05 0.61
N GLY A 110 -5.14 -13.03 1.15
CA GLY A 110 -3.90 -13.13 1.90
C GLY A 110 -2.63 -12.99 1.06
N ASP A 111 -2.73 -12.90 -0.27
CA ASP A 111 -1.57 -12.61 -1.12
C ASP A 111 -1.04 -11.21 -0.87
N VAL A 112 0.28 -11.06 -1.03
CA VAL A 112 1.01 -9.81 -0.82
C VAL A 112 1.82 -9.46 -2.04
N PHE A 113 1.73 -8.21 -2.48
CA PHE A 113 2.51 -7.67 -3.59
C PHE A 113 3.25 -6.42 -3.13
N PHE A 114 4.56 -6.42 -3.26
CA PHE A 114 5.38 -5.24 -2.99
C PHE A 114 5.66 -4.50 -4.30
N ILE A 115 5.02 -3.34 -4.47
CA ILE A 115 5.10 -2.52 -5.68
C ILE A 115 6.19 -1.46 -5.48
N LYS A 116 7.42 -1.83 -5.81
CA LYS A 116 8.54 -0.90 -5.83
C LYS A 116 8.35 0.13 -6.96
N SER A 117 8.78 1.37 -6.74
CA SER A 117 8.78 2.40 -7.79
C SER A 117 9.37 1.87 -9.11
N GLY A 118 8.78 2.24 -10.23
CA GLY A 118 9.11 1.73 -11.55
C GLY A 118 8.42 0.42 -11.95
N THR A 119 7.74 -0.27 -11.04
CA THR A 119 7.00 -1.49 -11.36
C THR A 119 5.68 -1.14 -12.03
N LEU A 120 5.44 -1.63 -13.25
CA LEU A 120 4.14 -1.54 -13.92
C LEU A 120 3.14 -2.45 -13.22
N HIS A 121 1.95 -1.93 -12.92
CA HIS A 121 0.93 -2.69 -12.20
C HIS A 121 -0.49 -2.20 -12.48
N ALA A 122 -1.48 -3.04 -12.21
CA ALA A 122 -2.89 -2.68 -12.17
C ALA A 122 -3.68 -3.66 -11.31
N ILE A 123 -4.64 -3.15 -10.54
CA ILE A 123 -5.60 -3.98 -9.82
C ILE A 123 -6.69 -4.42 -10.80
N GLY A 124 -6.93 -5.72 -10.89
CA GLY A 124 -8.00 -6.29 -11.68
C GLY A 124 -9.36 -6.20 -11.01
N LYS A 125 -10.40 -6.40 -11.79
CA LYS A 125 -11.78 -6.46 -11.33
C LYS A 125 -11.97 -7.54 -10.25
N GLY A 126 -12.84 -7.25 -9.28
CA GLY A 126 -13.25 -8.19 -8.24
C GLY A 126 -12.21 -8.37 -7.14
N ILE A 127 -11.27 -7.44 -6.97
CA ILE A 127 -10.23 -7.50 -5.94
C ILE A 127 -10.44 -6.38 -4.93
N LEU A 128 -10.47 -6.74 -3.66
CA LEU A 128 -10.40 -5.81 -2.53
C LEU A 128 -8.99 -5.88 -1.93
N ILE A 129 -8.25 -4.77 -1.97
CA ILE A 129 -6.92 -4.67 -1.37
C ILE A 129 -6.86 -3.66 -0.23
N ALA A 130 -5.96 -3.91 0.71
CA ALA A 130 -5.39 -2.89 1.58
C ALA A 130 -4.05 -2.44 0.95
N GLU A 131 -4.00 -1.18 0.52
CA GLU A 131 -2.81 -0.54 -0.03
C GLU A 131 -2.14 0.29 1.07
N ILE A 132 -0.89 -0.04 1.38
CA ILE A 132 -0.03 0.76 2.24
C ILE A 132 1.07 1.36 1.37
N GLN A 133 1.20 2.69 1.35
CA GLN A 133 2.08 3.40 0.42
C GLN A 133 2.79 4.58 1.09
N GLN A 134 3.84 5.08 0.45
CA GLN A 134 4.32 6.43 0.75
C GLN A 134 3.17 7.44 0.60
N ASN A 135 3.19 8.50 1.39
CA ASN A 135 2.18 9.55 1.32
C ASN A 135 2.38 10.44 0.07
N SER A 136 2.08 9.86 -1.08
CA SER A 136 2.18 10.47 -2.40
C SER A 136 0.96 10.15 -3.24
N ASN A 137 0.58 11.08 -4.13
CA ASN A 137 -0.47 10.86 -5.12
C ASN A 137 0.09 10.72 -6.55
N THR A 138 1.41 10.73 -6.71
CA THR A 138 2.07 10.70 -8.02
C THR A 138 1.82 9.35 -8.72
N THR A 139 1.12 9.41 -9.85
CA THR A 139 0.74 8.23 -10.62
C THR A 139 0.80 8.54 -12.10
N TYR A 140 1.57 7.75 -12.84
CA TYR A 140 1.63 7.81 -14.30
C TYR A 140 0.76 6.72 -14.89
N ARG A 141 -0.39 7.14 -15.45
CA ARG A 141 -1.33 6.24 -16.13
C ARG A 141 -0.83 5.96 -17.53
N ILE A 142 -0.78 4.69 -17.88
CA ILE A 142 -0.24 4.20 -19.15
C ILE A 142 -1.34 3.71 -20.07
N TYR A 143 -2.35 3.04 -19.50
CA TYR A 143 -3.45 2.46 -20.24
C TYR A 143 -4.73 2.46 -19.40
N ASP A 144 -5.86 2.78 -20.01
CA ASP A 144 -7.14 2.94 -19.31
C ASP A 144 -8.33 2.31 -20.03
N TYR A 145 -8.08 1.29 -20.86
CA TYR A 145 -9.14 0.53 -21.56
C TYR A 145 -10.05 1.39 -22.44
N GLY A 146 -9.60 2.55 -22.90
CA GLY A 146 -10.41 3.48 -23.68
C GLY A 146 -11.57 4.12 -22.93
N ARG A 147 -11.60 4.05 -21.59
CA ARG A 147 -12.67 4.62 -20.77
C ARG A 147 -12.71 6.13 -20.88
N VAL A 148 -13.94 6.66 -20.91
CA VAL A 148 -14.20 8.09 -20.89
C VAL A 148 -14.76 8.52 -19.52
N GLY A 149 -14.40 9.71 -19.09
CA GLY A 149 -14.92 10.32 -17.88
C GLY A 149 -16.39 10.80 -18.06
N LYS A 150 -16.94 11.40 -17.01
CA LYS A 150 -18.30 11.99 -17.04
C LYS A 150 -18.44 13.14 -18.06
N ASP A 151 -17.32 13.75 -18.43
CA ASP A 151 -17.21 14.80 -19.44
C ASP A 151 -17.09 14.25 -20.87
N GLY A 152 -17.18 12.93 -21.06
CA GLY A 152 -17.06 12.26 -22.36
C GLY A 152 -15.62 12.18 -22.90
N LYS A 153 -14.62 12.61 -22.14
CA LYS A 153 -13.20 12.58 -22.54
C LYS A 153 -12.45 11.43 -21.91
N PRO A 154 -11.49 10.82 -22.61
CA PRO A 154 -10.59 9.85 -22.00
C PRO A 154 -9.75 10.51 -20.91
N ARG A 155 -9.39 9.75 -19.89
CA ARG A 155 -8.45 10.22 -18.86
C ARG A 155 -7.06 10.38 -19.48
N GLU A 156 -6.34 11.40 -19.04
CA GLU A 156 -4.98 11.67 -19.49
C GLU A 156 -4.06 10.47 -19.26
N LEU A 157 -3.24 10.16 -20.24
CA LEU A 157 -2.14 9.19 -20.15
C LEU A 157 -0.81 9.94 -20.03
N HIS A 158 0.09 9.44 -19.20
CA HIS A 158 1.38 10.07 -18.89
C HIS A 158 2.53 9.28 -19.54
N VAL A 159 2.46 9.08 -20.85
CA VAL A 159 3.32 8.14 -21.59
C VAL A 159 4.80 8.50 -21.47
N ASP A 160 5.17 9.75 -21.71
CA ASP A 160 6.57 10.19 -21.67
C ASP A 160 7.19 9.96 -20.28
N LYS A 161 6.49 10.37 -19.22
CA LYS A 161 6.94 10.17 -17.84
C LYS A 161 7.03 8.68 -17.48
N ALA A 162 6.09 7.87 -17.97
CA ALA A 162 6.13 6.43 -17.78
C ALA A 162 7.31 5.77 -18.50
N LEU A 163 7.65 6.23 -19.71
CA LEU A 163 8.84 5.78 -20.45
C LEU A 163 10.16 6.06 -19.72
N ASP A 164 10.18 7.08 -18.89
CA ASP A 164 11.37 7.44 -18.11
C ASP A 164 11.54 6.57 -16.85
N VAL A 165 10.43 6.18 -16.20
CA VAL A 165 10.49 5.57 -14.86
C VAL A 165 10.20 4.08 -14.84
N THR A 166 9.60 3.51 -15.91
CA THR A 166 9.19 2.10 -15.89
C THR A 166 10.39 1.17 -16.01
N LYS A 167 10.48 0.20 -15.10
CA LYS A 167 11.36 -0.96 -15.23
C LYS A 167 10.75 -1.94 -16.23
N LEU A 168 11.39 -2.07 -17.39
CA LEU A 168 10.90 -2.82 -18.55
C LEU A 168 11.25 -4.32 -18.46
N ALA A 169 11.04 -4.91 -17.30
CA ALA A 169 11.40 -6.28 -16.96
C ALA A 169 10.31 -6.93 -16.07
N PRO A 170 10.35 -8.24 -15.86
CA PRO A 170 9.54 -8.90 -14.85
C PRO A 170 9.71 -8.24 -13.48
N ALA A 171 8.61 -8.18 -12.71
CA ALA A 171 8.66 -7.66 -11.36
C ALA A 171 9.57 -8.50 -10.45
N GLU A 172 10.28 -7.82 -9.55
CA GLU A 172 11.09 -8.50 -8.53
C GLU A 172 10.22 -9.42 -7.68
N GLN A 173 10.69 -10.63 -7.45
CA GLN A 173 10.04 -11.57 -6.55
C GLN A 173 10.60 -11.40 -5.14
N TYR A 174 9.70 -11.32 -4.17
CA TYR A 174 10.09 -11.23 -2.76
C TYR A 174 9.78 -12.57 -2.09
N PRO A 175 10.74 -13.14 -1.33
CA PRO A 175 10.54 -14.41 -0.66
C PRO A 175 9.43 -14.29 0.39
N GLU A 176 8.65 -15.35 0.54
CA GLU A 176 7.71 -15.44 1.65
C GLU A 176 8.44 -15.43 2.98
N THR A 177 7.92 -14.64 3.91
CA THR A 177 8.42 -14.59 5.28
C THR A 177 7.71 -15.63 6.15
N PRO A 178 8.37 -16.19 7.15
CA PRO A 178 7.74 -17.14 8.06
C PRO A 178 6.69 -16.46 8.93
N VAL A 179 5.70 -17.23 9.33
CA VAL A 179 4.74 -16.84 10.37
C VAL A 179 5.36 -17.14 11.73
N GLU A 180 5.51 -16.12 12.56
CA GLU A 180 5.94 -16.28 13.96
C GLU A 180 4.73 -16.47 14.85
N LYS A 181 4.69 -17.60 15.56
CA LYS A 181 3.65 -17.87 16.55
C LYS A 181 4.05 -17.33 17.92
N LYS A 182 3.14 -16.64 18.57
CA LYS A 182 3.23 -16.10 19.92
C LYS A 182 2.08 -16.67 20.77
N ASP A 183 2.08 -16.39 22.06
CA ASP A 183 0.95 -16.76 22.91
C ASP A 183 -0.26 -15.86 22.58
N GLY A 184 -1.32 -16.49 22.12
CA GLY A 184 -2.59 -15.82 21.77
C GLY A 184 -2.65 -15.17 20.39
N TYR A 185 -1.57 -15.11 19.60
CA TYR A 185 -1.56 -14.52 18.26
C TYR A 185 -0.42 -15.06 17.38
N ASP A 186 -0.51 -14.78 16.09
CA ASP A 186 0.62 -14.92 15.15
C ASP A 186 0.91 -13.60 14.44
N ILE A 187 2.16 -13.44 13.99
CA ILE A 187 2.63 -12.28 13.26
C ILE A 187 3.45 -12.70 12.06
N LYS A 188 3.22 -12.07 10.91
CA LYS A 188 3.97 -12.29 9.66
C LYS A 188 4.41 -10.95 9.11
N LEU A 189 5.71 -10.78 8.84
CA LEU A 189 6.21 -9.64 8.08
C LEU A 189 5.65 -9.72 6.66
N LEU A 190 5.01 -8.66 6.17
CA LEU A 190 4.47 -8.56 4.81
C LEU A 190 5.44 -7.85 3.89
N SER A 191 5.99 -6.73 4.33
CA SER A 191 7.00 -5.97 3.59
C SER A 191 7.83 -5.10 4.51
N LYS A 192 9.05 -4.81 4.07
CA LYS A 192 9.95 -3.86 4.73
C LYS A 192 10.71 -3.06 3.69
N CYS A 193 10.67 -1.75 3.80
CA CYS A 193 11.46 -0.82 2.99
C CYS A 193 11.85 0.41 3.83
N GLU A 194 12.53 1.35 3.25
CA GLU A 194 12.93 2.60 3.94
C GLU A 194 11.74 3.48 4.35
N TYR A 195 10.55 3.27 3.76
CA TYR A 195 9.38 4.13 3.99
C TYR A 195 8.39 3.55 5.00
N PHE A 196 8.33 2.23 5.11
CA PHE A 196 7.43 1.53 6.03
C PHE A 196 7.82 0.07 6.22
N THR A 197 7.40 -0.47 7.34
CA THR A 197 7.40 -1.91 7.64
C THR A 197 5.99 -2.32 7.99
N THR A 198 5.51 -3.40 7.35
CA THR A 198 4.13 -3.89 7.52
C THR A 198 4.10 -5.32 7.99
N TYR A 199 3.20 -5.62 8.90
CA TYR A 199 2.95 -6.97 9.42
C TYR A 199 1.47 -7.30 9.31
N ARG A 200 1.14 -8.55 9.03
CA ARG A 200 -0.16 -9.13 9.37
C ARG A 200 -0.07 -9.67 10.80
N VAL A 201 -1.03 -9.30 11.62
CA VAL A 201 -1.22 -9.87 12.95
C VAL A 201 -2.57 -10.55 12.98
N ASN A 202 -2.59 -11.82 13.39
CA ASN A 202 -3.79 -12.61 13.55
C ASN A 202 -3.92 -12.96 15.03
N VAL A 203 -4.94 -12.44 15.69
CA VAL A 203 -5.18 -12.60 17.13
C VAL A 203 -6.28 -13.63 17.35
N GLU A 204 -5.99 -14.66 18.13
CA GLU A 204 -6.97 -15.64 18.56
C GLU A 204 -7.59 -15.26 19.93
N THR A 205 -6.79 -14.70 20.83
CA THR A 205 -7.24 -14.26 22.14
C THR A 205 -6.73 -12.87 22.48
N LYS A 206 -5.39 -12.69 22.56
CA LYS A 206 -4.74 -11.45 22.95
C LYS A 206 -3.37 -11.32 22.28
N ALA A 207 -3.04 -10.15 21.78
CA ALA A 207 -1.69 -9.79 21.35
C ALA A 207 -1.14 -8.69 22.26
N GLU A 208 0.11 -8.84 22.70
CA GLU A 208 0.86 -7.79 23.39
C GLU A 208 1.82 -7.16 22.38
N LEU A 209 1.66 -5.87 22.15
CA LEU A 209 2.41 -5.08 21.19
C LEU A 209 3.04 -3.86 21.86
N GLU A 210 3.95 -3.20 21.15
CA GLU A 210 4.62 -2.01 21.66
C GLU A 210 4.75 -0.96 20.58
N ALA A 211 4.47 0.30 20.96
CA ALA A 211 4.81 1.48 20.18
C ALA A 211 5.84 2.28 21.00
N ASP A 212 7.11 2.02 20.73
CA ASP A 212 8.23 2.67 21.40
C ASP A 212 8.40 4.12 20.92
N GLU A 213 9.46 4.80 21.38
CA GLU A 213 9.76 6.17 21.02
C GLU A 213 10.20 6.38 19.56
N ASN A 214 10.48 5.28 18.82
CA ASN A 214 11.03 5.35 17.48
C ASN A 214 9.93 5.48 16.43
N SER A 215 8.77 4.85 16.63
CA SER A 215 7.69 4.88 15.65
C SER A 215 6.30 4.73 16.29
N PHE A 216 5.33 5.38 15.65
CA PHE A 216 3.92 5.05 15.82
C PHE A 216 3.60 3.65 15.29
N ASN A 217 2.45 3.10 15.71
CA ASN A 217 1.83 1.95 15.06
C ASN A 217 0.49 2.36 14.42
N SER A 218 0.32 2.04 13.15
CA SER A 218 -0.97 2.17 12.45
C SER A 218 -1.58 0.78 12.30
N ILE A 219 -2.77 0.58 12.85
CA ILE A 219 -3.51 -0.69 12.83
C ILE A 219 -4.69 -0.53 11.88
N LEU A 220 -4.72 -1.30 10.78
CA LEU A 220 -5.88 -1.41 9.90
C LEU A 220 -6.58 -2.74 10.15
N VAL A 221 -7.79 -2.70 10.72
CA VAL A 221 -8.57 -3.90 11.03
C VAL A 221 -9.15 -4.50 9.75
N LEU A 222 -8.78 -5.75 9.45
CA LEU A 222 -9.26 -6.49 8.29
C LEU A 222 -10.42 -7.42 8.64
N GLU A 223 -10.41 -7.98 9.85
CA GLU A 223 -11.46 -8.90 10.35
C GLU A 223 -11.62 -8.75 11.86
N GLY A 224 -12.85 -8.99 12.34
CA GLY A 224 -13.18 -8.97 13.76
C GLY A 224 -13.44 -7.55 14.32
N GLU A 225 -13.59 -7.51 15.63
CA GLU A 225 -13.88 -6.30 16.42
C GLU A 225 -12.94 -6.24 17.64
N PRO A 226 -11.66 -5.88 17.45
CA PRO A 226 -10.71 -5.84 18.54
C PRO A 226 -10.98 -4.71 19.53
N VAL A 227 -10.56 -4.95 20.78
CA VAL A 227 -10.39 -3.92 21.81
C VAL A 227 -8.90 -3.67 21.98
N ILE A 228 -8.48 -2.44 21.76
CA ILE A 228 -7.09 -1.99 21.90
C ILE A 228 -6.97 -1.22 23.22
N SER A 229 -6.13 -1.70 24.14
CA SER A 229 -5.96 -1.12 25.47
C SER A 229 -4.49 -0.77 25.74
N GLY A 230 -4.26 0.49 26.07
CA GLY A 230 -2.98 1.07 26.50
C GLY A 230 -3.25 2.10 27.59
N SER A 231 -2.82 3.34 27.39
CA SER A 231 -3.21 4.48 28.24
C SER A 231 -4.71 4.78 28.18
N GLU A 232 -5.32 4.45 27.04
CA GLU A 232 -6.76 4.51 26.78
C GLU A 232 -7.23 3.20 26.18
N THR A 233 -8.55 2.97 26.19
CA THR A 233 -9.17 1.80 25.59
C THR A 233 -10.06 2.22 24.43
N VAL A 234 -9.85 1.60 23.26
CA VAL A 234 -10.61 1.89 22.03
C VAL A 234 -11.08 0.57 21.43
N SER A 235 -12.37 0.49 21.08
CA SER A 235 -12.90 -0.59 20.26
C SER A 235 -12.84 -0.20 18.80
N ALA A 236 -12.51 -1.15 17.93
CA ALA A 236 -12.47 -0.95 16.50
C ALA A 236 -13.18 -2.11 15.79
N LYS A 237 -13.59 -1.90 14.54
CA LYS A 237 -14.24 -2.92 13.71
C LYS A 237 -13.59 -2.96 12.32
N LYS A 238 -13.94 -4.00 11.57
CA LYS A 238 -13.47 -4.18 10.18
C LYS A 238 -13.55 -2.89 9.36
N GLY A 239 -12.44 -2.54 8.71
CA GLY A 239 -12.27 -1.36 7.87
C GLY A 239 -11.85 -0.09 8.62
N GLU A 240 -11.81 -0.12 9.95
CA GLU A 240 -11.33 1.00 10.75
C GLU A 240 -9.81 0.97 10.92
N SER A 241 -9.22 2.16 11.03
CA SER A 241 -7.80 2.35 11.26
C SER A 241 -7.56 3.08 12.57
N ILE A 242 -6.69 2.51 13.40
CA ILE A 242 -6.32 3.05 14.71
C ILE A 242 -4.87 3.52 14.65
N PHE A 243 -4.64 4.73 15.15
CA PHE A 243 -3.31 5.30 15.29
C PHE A 243 -2.86 5.20 16.74
N VAL A 244 -1.79 4.44 17.00
CA VAL A 244 -1.14 4.33 18.31
C VAL A 244 0.13 5.18 18.25
N SER A 245 0.19 6.22 19.06
CA SER A 245 1.30 7.19 19.08
C SER A 245 2.61 6.53 19.46
N ALA A 246 3.72 7.01 18.90
CA ALA A 246 5.05 6.68 19.41
C ALA A 246 5.16 7.06 20.90
N GLY A 247 5.88 6.25 21.67
CA GLY A 247 6.03 6.45 23.11
C GLY A 247 4.83 5.99 23.95
N THR A 248 3.78 5.41 23.35
CA THR A 248 2.70 4.76 24.10
C THR A 248 3.21 3.58 24.95
N GLY A 249 4.31 2.97 24.54
CA GLY A 249 4.85 1.79 25.18
C GLY A 249 4.02 0.53 24.88
N LYS A 250 3.90 -0.37 25.85
CA LYS A 250 3.16 -1.62 25.70
C LYS A 250 1.65 -1.38 25.69
N TYR A 251 0.97 -2.06 24.78
CA TYR A 251 -0.49 -2.08 24.67
C TYR A 251 -0.97 -3.47 24.26
N THR A 252 -2.25 -3.74 24.43
CA THR A 252 -2.86 -5.03 24.09
C THR A 252 -3.92 -4.87 23.03
N VAL A 253 -4.06 -5.90 22.20
CA VAL A 253 -5.17 -6.06 21.26
C VAL A 253 -5.89 -7.36 21.63
N GLU A 254 -7.13 -7.28 22.06
CA GLU A 254 -7.93 -8.41 22.54
C GLU A 254 -9.13 -8.65 21.62
N GLY A 255 -9.54 -9.92 21.56
CA GLY A 255 -10.62 -10.38 20.70
C GLY A 255 -10.11 -10.99 19.40
N LYS A 256 -10.86 -11.96 18.87
CA LYS A 256 -10.51 -12.65 17.63
C LYS A 256 -10.56 -11.67 16.46
N CYS A 257 -9.40 -11.38 15.88
CA CYS A 257 -9.28 -10.38 14.79
C CYS A 257 -8.05 -10.61 13.93
N THR A 258 -8.07 -10.01 12.76
CA THR A 258 -6.89 -9.89 11.86
C THR A 258 -6.71 -8.43 11.46
N PHE A 259 -5.49 -7.92 11.52
CA PHE A 259 -5.16 -6.56 11.10
C PHE A 259 -3.79 -6.45 10.44
N VAL A 260 -3.60 -5.38 9.68
CA VAL A 260 -2.28 -4.94 9.21
C VAL A 260 -1.74 -3.92 10.19
N LEU A 261 -0.55 -4.18 10.73
CA LEU A 261 0.23 -3.26 11.53
C LEU A 261 1.28 -2.61 10.65
N THR A 262 1.33 -1.29 10.62
CA THR A 262 2.33 -0.51 9.87
C THR A 262 3.09 0.40 10.81
N LYS A 263 4.42 0.41 10.68
CA LYS A 263 5.33 1.31 11.41
C LYS A 263 6.46 1.79 10.51
N ILE A 264 7.26 2.72 11.00
CA ILE A 264 8.47 3.23 10.34
C ILE A 264 9.70 2.72 11.09
N ASP A 265 10.59 2.00 10.40
CA ASP A 265 11.87 1.49 10.96
C ASP A 265 13.06 2.37 10.60
#